data_b15b933fe3c8dd3dfcf1f1cf8cd67ace
#
_entry.id   b15b933fe3c8dd3dfcf1f1cf8cd67ace
#
_cell.length_a   1.000
_cell.length_b   1.000
_cell.length_c   1.000
_cell.angle_alpha   90.00
_cell.angle_beta   90.00
_cell.angle_gamma   90.00
#
_symmetry.space_group_name_H-M   'P 1'
#
loop_
_entity.id
_entity.type
_entity.pdbx_description
1 polymer ?
#
loop_
_entity_poly.entity_id
_entity_poly.type
_entity_poly.pdbx_seq_one_letter_code
_entity_poly.pdbx_strand_id
1 'polypeptide(L)'
;MRMIVSLKYAVITIALIAGGLAVAPLFETDHHRGPAAVIDADTLQINDTRYRLYGVDAVEASQMCRKPEGTPWPCGQQAIDALSGLLRGREVSCDIWQGDLRDAYNRLIAICHAGADDLAEWLVKNGWAVADPDANRLYNYTAVERTAKFLGKGIWAGGFDRPRDWRATRMGKE
;
A
#
# COMPACT_ATOMS: atom_id res chain seq x y z
N MET A 1 -35.47 24.74 -7.98
CA MET A 1 -34.46 23.66 -7.85
C MET A 1 -33.44 24.13 -6.82
N ARG A 2 -33.61 23.71 -5.57
CA ARG A 2 -32.76 24.16 -4.44
C ARG A 2 -31.58 23.24 -4.28
N MET A 3 -30.38 23.73 -4.51
CA MET A 3 -29.14 23.06 -4.21
C MET A 3 -28.98 22.97 -2.69
N ILE A 4 -29.05 21.78 -2.13
CA ILE A 4 -28.68 21.49 -0.74
C ILE A 4 -27.17 21.28 -0.72
N VAL A 5 -26.42 22.36 -0.47
CA VAL A 5 -25.01 22.27 -0.15
C VAL A 5 -24.92 21.73 1.28
N SER A 6 -24.36 20.56 1.41
CA SER A 6 -24.17 19.90 2.71
C SER A 6 -23.25 20.74 3.60
N LEU A 7 -23.83 21.30 4.65
CA LEU A 7 -23.17 22.17 5.62
C LEU A 7 -22.37 21.35 6.64
N LYS A 8 -21.32 20.67 6.19
CA LYS A 8 -20.38 19.95 7.08
C LYS A 8 -19.09 20.72 7.39
N TYR A 9 -18.94 21.95 6.88
CA TYR A 9 -17.69 22.71 7.01
C TYR A 9 -17.87 24.11 7.61
N ALA A 10 -18.80 24.31 8.50
CA ALA A 10 -18.98 25.60 9.15
C ALA A 10 -19.13 25.47 10.66
N VAL A 11 -18.04 25.12 11.34
CA VAL A 11 -17.78 25.61 12.69
C VAL A 11 -16.39 26.21 12.67
N ILE A 12 -16.30 27.36 12.06
CA ILE A 12 -15.17 28.27 12.21
C ILE A 12 -15.60 29.36 13.15
N THR A 13 -15.05 29.31 14.36
CA THR A 13 -14.35 30.41 14.99
C THR A 13 -15.13 31.70 15.18
N ILE A 14 -15.61 31.95 16.39
CA ILE A 14 -15.40 33.25 17.02
C ILE A 14 -15.12 32.99 18.50
N ALA A 15 -13.86 32.97 18.88
CA ALA A 15 -13.41 33.24 20.23
C ALA A 15 -12.22 34.18 20.09
N LEU A 16 -12.54 35.46 20.06
CA LEU A 16 -11.55 36.52 20.13
C LEU A 16 -11.17 36.76 21.59
N ILE A 17 -9.85 36.64 21.83
CA ILE A 17 -9.01 37.54 22.64
C ILE A 17 -9.20 37.45 24.15
N ALA A 18 -8.37 36.66 24.78
CA ALA A 18 -7.43 37.00 25.85
C ALA A 18 -6.78 35.73 26.40
N GLY A 19 -5.51 35.53 26.07
CA GLY A 19 -4.72 34.40 26.54
C GLY A 19 -4.42 33.42 25.40
N GLY A 20 -3.15 33.38 24.98
CA GLY A 20 -2.66 32.57 23.88
C GLY A 20 -2.86 31.08 24.05
N LEU A 21 -4.02 30.60 23.72
CA LEU A 21 -4.29 29.20 23.47
C LEU A 21 -4.09 28.99 21.97
N ALA A 22 -2.98 28.34 21.60
CA ALA A 22 -2.78 27.84 20.28
C ALA A 22 -3.93 26.86 19.96
N VAL A 23 -4.88 27.30 19.12
CA VAL A 23 -5.86 26.39 18.51
C VAL A 23 -5.08 25.55 17.52
N ALA A 24 -4.64 24.37 17.93
CA ALA A 24 -4.18 23.37 17.01
C ALA A 24 -5.33 23.05 16.06
N PRO A 25 -5.10 23.02 14.74
CA PRO A 25 -6.14 22.62 13.81
C PRO A 25 -6.53 21.19 14.14
N LEU A 26 -7.78 20.99 14.54
CA LEU A 26 -8.40 19.66 14.65
C LEU A 26 -8.66 19.12 13.21
N PHE A 27 -7.62 18.97 12.42
CA PHE A 27 -7.63 18.04 11.32
C PHE A 27 -7.25 16.69 11.94
N GLU A 28 -8.24 16.02 12.46
CA GLU A 28 -8.15 14.61 12.75
C GLU A 28 -8.01 13.91 11.41
N THR A 29 -6.76 13.72 10.98
CA THR A 29 -6.46 12.75 9.92
C THR A 29 -6.84 11.41 10.53
N ASP A 30 -7.79 10.73 9.92
CA ASP A 30 -8.27 9.42 10.34
C ASP A 30 -7.13 8.42 10.15
N HIS A 31 -6.15 8.44 11.08
CA HIS A 31 -4.97 7.59 11.05
C HIS A 31 -5.39 6.21 11.55
N HIS A 32 -5.66 5.34 10.61
CA HIS A 32 -5.82 3.93 10.90
C HIS A 32 -4.46 3.35 11.33
N ARG A 33 -4.30 3.11 12.62
CA ARG A 33 -3.05 2.69 13.25
C ARG A 33 -3.24 1.45 14.12
N GLY A 34 -2.27 0.55 14.07
CA GLY A 34 -2.21 -0.62 14.95
C GLY A 34 -1.31 -1.72 14.43
N PRO A 35 -1.28 -2.86 15.13
CA PRO A 35 -0.67 -4.08 14.60
C PRO A 35 -1.37 -4.47 13.30
N ALA A 36 -0.61 -4.77 12.25
CA ALA A 36 -1.16 -5.17 10.97
C ALA A 36 -0.90 -6.64 10.69
N ALA A 37 -1.93 -7.35 10.22
CA ALA A 37 -1.80 -8.66 9.60
C ALA A 37 -1.55 -8.48 8.10
N VAL A 38 -0.61 -9.24 7.55
CA VAL A 38 -0.37 -9.31 6.10
C VAL A 38 -1.32 -10.34 5.51
N ILE A 39 -2.26 -9.89 4.68
CA ILE A 39 -3.24 -10.75 4.01
C ILE A 39 -2.71 -11.20 2.65
N ASP A 40 -2.09 -10.28 1.92
CA ASP A 40 -1.33 -10.50 0.70
C ASP A 40 -0.16 -9.51 0.68
N ALA A 41 0.79 -9.68 -0.21
CA ALA A 41 1.99 -8.85 -0.22
C ALA A 41 1.72 -7.34 -0.42
N ASP A 42 0.56 -6.96 -0.99
CA ASP A 42 0.11 -5.56 -1.08
C ASP A 42 -1.18 -5.28 -0.30
N THR A 43 -1.61 -6.19 0.55
CA THR A 43 -2.86 -6.07 1.31
C THR A 43 -2.63 -6.33 2.79
N LEU A 44 -2.93 -5.33 3.60
CA LEU A 44 -2.83 -5.37 5.05
C LEU A 44 -4.22 -5.36 5.69
N GLN A 45 -4.32 -5.88 6.89
CA GLN A 45 -5.49 -5.73 7.76
C GLN A 45 -5.07 -5.14 9.09
N ILE A 46 -5.69 -4.02 9.47
CA ILE A 46 -5.59 -3.43 10.81
C ILE A 46 -7.00 -3.45 11.40
N ASN A 47 -7.18 -4.13 12.53
CA ASN A 47 -8.49 -4.45 13.08
C ASN A 47 -9.38 -5.14 12.01
N ASP A 48 -10.57 -4.60 11.77
CA ASP A 48 -11.52 -5.15 10.78
C ASP A 48 -11.41 -4.49 9.40
N THR A 49 -10.43 -3.61 9.19
CA THR A 49 -10.28 -2.85 7.94
C THR A 49 -9.12 -3.39 7.11
N ARG A 50 -9.40 -3.63 5.82
CA ARG A 50 -8.39 -4.03 4.82
C ARG A 50 -7.92 -2.84 4.03
N TYR A 51 -6.60 -2.78 3.83
CA TYR A 51 -5.90 -1.72 3.10
C TYR A 51 -5.13 -2.34 1.94
N ARG A 52 -5.29 -1.75 0.75
CA ARG A 52 -4.42 -2.01 -0.39
C ARG A 52 -3.35 -0.93 -0.46
N LEU A 53 -2.10 -1.32 -0.50
CA LEU A 53 -0.98 -0.39 -0.65
C LEU A 53 -1.05 0.32 -2.00
N TYR A 54 -1.02 1.66 -1.96
CA TYR A 54 -1.06 2.50 -3.15
C TYR A 54 0.28 2.48 -3.91
N GLY A 55 0.21 2.58 -5.24
CA GLY A 55 1.36 2.78 -6.10
C GLY A 55 2.19 1.52 -6.42
N VAL A 56 1.72 0.34 -6.01
CA VAL A 56 2.41 -0.92 -6.25
C VAL A 56 1.45 -2.05 -6.63
N ASP A 57 2.01 -3.08 -7.29
CA ASP A 57 1.33 -4.33 -7.59
C ASP A 57 2.27 -5.48 -7.21
N ALA A 58 1.99 -6.16 -6.10
CA ALA A 58 2.84 -7.22 -5.58
C ALA A 58 2.53 -8.57 -6.24
N VAL A 59 3.50 -9.49 -6.17
CA VAL A 59 3.28 -10.89 -6.58
C VAL A 59 2.19 -11.52 -5.72
N GLU A 60 1.29 -12.27 -6.37
CA GLU A 60 0.14 -12.91 -5.73
C GLU A 60 0.58 -14.06 -4.80
N ALA A 61 -0.15 -14.32 -3.72
CA ALA A 61 0.18 -15.31 -2.70
C ALA A 61 0.57 -16.69 -3.28
N SER A 62 -0.16 -17.16 -4.28
CA SER A 62 0.10 -18.44 -4.95
C SER A 62 0.99 -18.34 -6.17
N GLN A 63 1.60 -17.18 -6.43
CA GLN A 63 2.44 -16.97 -7.61
C GLN A 63 3.78 -17.69 -7.45
N MET A 64 4.16 -18.39 -8.53
CA MET A 64 5.48 -19.02 -8.68
C MET A 64 6.33 -18.20 -9.62
N CYS A 65 7.56 -17.93 -9.22
CA CYS A 65 8.59 -17.31 -10.05
C CYS A 65 9.66 -18.34 -10.44
N ARG A 66 10.60 -17.98 -11.30
CA ARG A 66 11.72 -18.83 -11.72
C ARG A 66 13.03 -18.20 -11.27
N LYS A 67 13.91 -19.00 -10.70
CA LYS A 67 15.30 -18.61 -10.45
C LYS A 67 16.08 -18.46 -11.76
N PRO A 68 17.29 -17.87 -11.77
CA PRO A 68 18.10 -17.74 -12.99
C PRO A 68 18.32 -19.08 -13.72
N GLU A 69 18.48 -20.16 -12.98
CA GLU A 69 18.64 -21.52 -13.52
C GLU A 69 17.31 -22.19 -13.94
N GLY A 70 16.19 -21.46 -13.87
CA GLY A 70 14.87 -21.95 -14.29
C GLY A 70 14.06 -22.66 -13.21
N THR A 71 14.64 -22.93 -12.03
CA THR A 71 13.95 -23.61 -10.93
C THR A 71 12.79 -22.75 -10.40
N PRO A 72 11.56 -23.30 -10.28
CA PRO A 72 10.43 -22.56 -9.72
C PRO A 72 10.60 -22.36 -8.20
N TRP A 73 10.09 -21.21 -7.71
CA TRP A 73 10.07 -20.89 -6.29
C TRP A 73 8.82 -20.08 -5.92
N PRO A 74 8.29 -20.21 -4.68
CA PRO A 74 7.03 -19.59 -4.26
C PRO A 74 7.26 -18.11 -3.93
N CYS A 75 7.43 -17.25 -4.93
CA CYS A 75 7.74 -15.84 -4.74
C CYS A 75 6.63 -15.08 -4.01
N GLY A 76 5.37 -15.41 -4.27
CA GLY A 76 4.24 -14.79 -3.59
C GLY A 76 4.25 -15.05 -2.08
N GLN A 77 4.40 -16.33 -1.68
CA GLN A 77 4.49 -16.66 -0.25
C GLN A 77 5.71 -16.00 0.41
N GLN A 78 6.86 -15.99 -0.27
CA GLN A 78 8.05 -15.35 0.29
C GLN A 78 7.90 -13.83 0.41
N ALA A 79 7.16 -13.17 -0.48
CA ALA A 79 6.84 -11.74 -0.34
C ALA A 79 6.00 -11.48 0.92
N ILE A 80 4.97 -12.30 1.16
CA ILE A 80 4.13 -12.24 2.37
C ILE A 80 4.99 -12.47 3.63
N ASP A 81 5.84 -13.49 3.63
CA ASP A 81 6.71 -13.82 4.75
C ASP A 81 7.71 -12.69 5.05
N ALA A 82 8.28 -12.08 3.99
CA ALA A 82 9.22 -10.98 4.11
C ALA A 82 8.54 -9.73 4.70
N LEU A 83 7.34 -9.36 4.22
CA LEU A 83 6.59 -8.23 4.76
C LEU A 83 6.13 -8.51 6.19
N SER A 84 5.65 -9.73 6.48
CA SER A 84 5.28 -10.13 7.84
C SER A 84 6.46 -10.08 8.80
N GLY A 85 7.65 -10.45 8.31
CA GLY A 85 8.91 -10.32 9.07
C GLY A 85 9.25 -8.87 9.39
N LEU A 86 9.09 -7.96 8.43
CA LEU A 86 9.30 -6.52 8.62
C LEU A 86 8.34 -5.95 9.67
N LEU A 87 7.07 -6.37 9.66
CA LEU A 87 6.03 -5.81 10.52
C LEU A 87 5.99 -6.42 11.94
N ARG A 88 6.77 -7.48 12.20
CA ARG A 88 6.76 -8.16 13.50
C ARG A 88 7.11 -7.22 14.66
N GLY A 89 6.15 -7.04 15.56
CA GLY A 89 6.29 -6.17 16.73
C GLY A 89 6.27 -4.67 16.41
N ARG A 90 5.89 -4.29 15.20
CA ARG A 90 5.76 -2.89 14.77
C ARG A 90 4.31 -2.50 14.60
N GLU A 91 3.99 -1.27 14.92
CA GLU A 91 2.73 -0.65 14.53
C GLU A 91 2.82 -0.13 13.09
N VAL A 92 1.72 -0.26 12.37
CA VAL A 92 1.53 0.30 11.04
C VAL A 92 0.55 1.45 11.13
N SER A 93 0.82 2.55 10.44
CA SER A 93 -0.12 3.65 10.21
C SER A 93 -0.43 3.73 8.73
N CYS A 94 -1.71 3.86 8.39
CA CYS A 94 -2.17 3.98 7.01
C CYS A 94 -2.93 5.29 6.82
N ASP A 95 -2.46 6.11 5.88
CA ASP A 95 -3.13 7.31 5.42
C ASP A 95 -3.98 6.95 4.20
N ILE A 96 -5.30 7.18 4.29
CA ILE A 96 -6.23 6.81 3.23
C ILE A 96 -6.03 7.76 2.04
N TRP A 97 -5.83 7.19 0.87
CA TRP A 97 -5.66 7.93 -0.37
C TRP A 97 -7.00 8.46 -0.89
N GLN A 98 -7.07 9.78 -1.11
CA GLN A 98 -8.25 10.47 -1.68
C GLN A 98 -9.59 10.18 -0.96
N GLY A 99 -9.57 10.17 0.37
CA GLY A 99 -10.75 9.85 1.16
C GLY A 99 -11.08 8.35 1.10
N ASP A 100 -12.28 7.95 1.48
CA ASP A 100 -12.69 6.54 1.56
C ASP A 100 -12.78 5.82 0.20
N LEU A 101 -11.78 6.02 -0.67
CA LEU A 101 -11.71 5.31 -1.95
C LEU A 101 -11.45 3.83 -1.71
N ARG A 102 -12.41 3.01 -2.14
CA ARG A 102 -12.33 1.56 -2.04
C ARG A 102 -12.20 0.94 -3.42
N ASP A 103 -11.44 -0.13 -3.49
CA ASP A 103 -11.37 -0.93 -4.70
C ASP A 103 -12.58 -1.89 -4.84
N ALA A 104 -12.59 -2.67 -5.93
CA ALA A 104 -13.65 -3.64 -6.21
C ALA A 104 -13.80 -4.75 -5.14
N TYR A 105 -12.79 -4.93 -4.28
CA TYR A 105 -12.76 -5.90 -3.17
C TYR A 105 -13.06 -5.25 -1.82
N ASN A 106 -13.57 -4.01 -1.81
CA ASN A 106 -13.91 -3.25 -0.61
C ASN A 106 -12.70 -2.92 0.28
N ARG A 107 -11.46 -2.90 -0.26
CA ARG A 107 -10.25 -2.47 0.45
C ARG A 107 -10.08 -0.97 0.34
N LEU A 108 -9.68 -0.30 1.41
CA LEU A 108 -9.26 1.10 1.36
C LEU A 108 -7.90 1.20 0.67
N ILE A 109 -7.77 2.10 -0.29
CA ILE A 109 -6.48 2.39 -0.92
C ILE A 109 -5.73 3.35 -0.01
N ALA A 110 -4.53 2.97 0.43
CA ALA A 110 -3.80 3.71 1.44
C ALA A 110 -2.29 3.68 1.23
N ILE A 111 -1.63 4.69 1.80
CA ILE A 111 -0.19 4.76 1.97
C ILE A 111 0.10 4.34 3.40
N CYS A 112 0.83 3.24 3.57
CA CYS A 112 1.06 2.66 4.88
C CYS A 112 2.53 2.69 5.25
N HIS A 113 2.80 3.04 6.49
CA HIS A 113 4.14 3.13 7.05
C HIS A 113 4.29 2.28 8.31
N ALA A 114 5.47 1.71 8.50
CA ALA A 114 5.90 1.14 9.76
C ALA A 114 7.11 1.95 10.27
N GLY A 115 6.88 2.87 11.21
CA GLY A 115 7.87 3.87 11.57
C GLY A 115 8.23 4.77 10.38
N ALA A 116 9.50 4.80 9.98
CA ALA A 116 9.98 5.58 8.84
C ALA A 116 9.88 4.83 7.50
N ASP A 117 9.55 3.55 7.49
CA ASP A 117 9.49 2.75 6.27
C ASP A 117 8.13 2.91 5.58
N ASP A 118 8.12 3.46 4.36
CA ASP A 118 7.02 3.34 3.41
C ASP A 118 6.96 1.88 2.93
N LEU A 119 5.86 1.19 3.20
CA LEU A 119 5.75 -0.24 2.94
C LEU A 119 5.69 -0.57 1.45
N ALA A 120 5.09 0.30 0.65
CA ALA A 120 5.05 0.14 -0.81
C ALA A 120 6.45 0.32 -1.41
N GLU A 121 7.19 1.37 -0.99
CA GLU A 121 8.58 1.55 -1.41
C GLU A 121 9.45 0.37 -1.00
N TRP A 122 9.30 -0.10 0.23
CA TRP A 122 10.06 -1.24 0.75
C TRP A 122 9.85 -2.51 -0.08
N LEU A 123 8.60 -2.79 -0.47
CA LEU A 123 8.28 -3.95 -1.33
C LEU A 123 8.97 -3.85 -2.69
N VAL A 124 8.88 -2.69 -3.35
CA VAL A 124 9.51 -2.46 -4.65
C VAL A 124 11.03 -2.54 -4.55
N LYS A 125 11.61 -1.91 -3.53
CA LYS A 125 13.06 -1.89 -3.27
C LYS A 125 13.65 -3.29 -3.07
N ASN A 126 12.90 -4.19 -2.46
CA ASN A 126 13.31 -5.57 -2.21
C ASN A 126 12.88 -6.55 -3.32
N GLY A 127 12.19 -6.06 -4.35
CA GLY A 127 11.74 -6.87 -5.48
C GLY A 127 10.60 -7.82 -5.14
N TRP A 128 9.67 -7.41 -4.27
CA TRP A 128 8.46 -8.15 -3.96
C TRP A 128 7.23 -7.62 -4.69
N ALA A 129 7.34 -6.41 -5.25
CA ALA A 129 6.30 -5.77 -6.03
C ALA A 129 6.88 -5.05 -7.24
N VAL A 130 6.03 -4.78 -8.22
CA VAL A 130 6.30 -3.86 -9.32
C VAL A 130 5.69 -2.51 -9.00
N ALA A 131 6.31 -1.43 -9.46
CA ALA A 131 5.74 -0.10 -9.36
C ALA A 131 4.54 0.05 -10.29
N ASP A 132 3.49 0.71 -9.82
CA ASP A 132 2.38 1.13 -10.68
C ASP A 132 2.81 2.40 -11.45
N PRO A 133 2.91 2.33 -12.78
CA PRO A 133 3.35 3.47 -13.59
C PRO A 133 2.33 4.61 -13.59
N ASP A 134 1.07 4.31 -13.31
CA ASP A 134 -0.04 5.28 -13.29
C ASP A 134 -0.22 5.95 -11.92
N ALA A 135 0.59 5.56 -10.91
CA ALA A 135 0.55 6.17 -9.61
C ALA A 135 0.94 7.66 -9.64
N ASN A 136 0.39 8.44 -8.70
CA ASN A 136 0.73 9.84 -8.53
C ASN A 136 2.26 10.02 -8.36
N ARG A 137 2.79 11.14 -8.86
CA ARG A 137 4.25 11.44 -8.84
C ARG A 137 4.90 11.33 -7.46
N LEU A 138 4.17 11.62 -6.38
CA LEU A 138 4.69 11.56 -5.01
C LEU A 138 4.91 10.11 -4.53
N TYR A 139 4.18 9.16 -5.11
CA TYR A 139 4.21 7.74 -4.75
C TYR A 139 4.53 6.87 -5.97
N ASN A 140 5.33 7.42 -6.89
CA ASN A 140 5.79 6.71 -8.07
C ASN A 140 7.13 6.06 -7.80
N TYR A 141 7.11 4.76 -7.55
CA TYR A 141 8.29 3.97 -7.19
C TYR A 141 9.08 3.45 -8.39
N THR A 142 8.86 3.97 -9.61
CA THR A 142 9.55 3.47 -10.83
C THR A 142 11.06 3.64 -10.78
N ALA A 143 11.58 4.67 -10.09
CA ALA A 143 13.02 4.84 -9.90
C ALA A 143 13.59 3.77 -8.96
N VAL A 144 12.85 3.44 -7.89
CA VAL A 144 13.21 2.37 -6.94
C VAL A 144 13.16 1.02 -7.63
N GLU A 145 12.14 0.76 -8.45
CA GLU A 145 12.02 -0.45 -9.27
C GLU A 145 13.22 -0.65 -10.21
N ARG A 146 13.65 0.41 -10.90
CA ARG A 146 14.85 0.34 -11.77
C ARG A 146 16.08 -0.11 -11.00
N THR A 147 16.26 0.41 -9.78
CA THR A 147 17.37 0.01 -8.91
C THR A 147 17.25 -1.44 -8.48
N ALA A 148 16.04 -1.90 -8.08
CA ALA A 148 15.79 -3.28 -7.71
C ALA A 148 16.06 -4.25 -8.87
N LYS A 149 15.65 -3.89 -10.09
CA LYS A 149 15.96 -4.62 -11.34
C LYS A 149 17.45 -4.73 -11.59
N PHE A 150 18.15 -3.60 -11.53
CA PHE A 150 19.61 -3.58 -11.78
C PHE A 150 20.37 -4.46 -10.79
N LEU A 151 19.91 -4.50 -9.52
CA LEU A 151 20.52 -5.30 -8.47
C LEU A 151 20.02 -6.76 -8.42
N GLY A 152 19.08 -7.16 -9.28
CA GLY A 152 18.50 -8.50 -9.28
C GLY A 152 17.79 -8.86 -7.99
N LYS A 153 17.08 -7.91 -7.36
CA LYS A 153 16.38 -8.13 -6.09
C LYS A 153 15.10 -8.95 -6.28
N GLY A 154 14.87 -9.90 -5.37
CA GLY A 154 13.64 -10.69 -5.31
C GLY A 154 13.25 -11.29 -6.66
N ILE A 155 12.07 -10.94 -7.18
CA ILE A 155 11.56 -11.43 -8.47
C ILE A 155 12.43 -11.03 -9.67
N TRP A 156 13.24 -9.98 -9.55
CA TRP A 156 14.13 -9.50 -10.61
C TRP A 156 15.41 -10.34 -10.77
N ALA A 157 15.67 -11.29 -9.85
CA ALA A 157 16.79 -12.21 -9.97
C ALA A 157 16.60 -13.25 -11.09
N GLY A 158 15.37 -13.51 -11.52
CA GLY A 158 15.04 -14.50 -12.54
C GLY A 158 13.80 -14.13 -13.34
N GLY A 159 13.00 -15.12 -13.73
CA GLY A 159 11.78 -14.92 -14.52
C GLY A 159 10.52 -14.88 -13.65
N PHE A 160 9.59 -14.00 -13.99
CA PHE A 160 8.26 -13.97 -13.41
C PHE A 160 7.24 -13.34 -14.39
N ASP A 161 5.96 -13.67 -14.20
CA ASP A 161 4.87 -12.95 -14.84
C ASP A 161 4.54 -11.70 -14.02
N ARG A 162 4.26 -10.57 -14.66
CA ARG A 162 3.77 -9.42 -13.90
C ARG A 162 2.48 -9.77 -13.17
N PRO A 163 2.25 -9.30 -11.93
CA PRO A 163 1.07 -9.71 -11.14
C PRO A 163 -0.24 -9.49 -11.89
N ARG A 164 -0.41 -8.36 -12.58
CA ARG A 164 -1.57 -8.09 -13.45
C ARG A 164 -1.75 -9.17 -14.52
N ASP A 165 -0.67 -9.55 -15.22
CA ASP A 165 -0.73 -10.54 -16.30
C ASP A 165 -1.00 -11.93 -15.74
N TRP A 166 -0.41 -12.25 -14.59
CA TRP A 166 -0.64 -13.50 -13.89
C TRP A 166 -2.12 -13.66 -13.48
N ARG A 167 -2.76 -12.60 -12.93
CA ARG A 167 -4.20 -12.59 -12.62
C ARG A 167 -5.05 -12.79 -13.89
N ALA A 168 -4.73 -12.06 -14.97
CA ALA A 168 -5.48 -12.15 -16.22
C ALA A 168 -5.48 -13.56 -16.82
N THR A 169 -4.36 -14.29 -16.74
CA THR A 169 -4.27 -15.67 -17.26
C THR A 169 -5.08 -16.68 -16.44
N ARG A 170 -5.48 -16.36 -15.20
CA ARG A 170 -6.27 -17.25 -14.34
C ARG A 170 -7.76 -16.96 -14.39
N MET A 171 -8.16 -15.69 -14.48
CA MET A 171 -9.58 -15.32 -14.67
C MET A 171 -10.16 -15.80 -16.00
N GLY A 172 -9.33 -16.07 -17.03
CA GLY A 172 -9.77 -16.63 -18.30
C GLY A 172 -9.89 -18.16 -18.33
N LYS A 173 -9.68 -18.84 -17.18
CA LYS A 173 -9.74 -20.32 -17.06
C LYS A 173 -10.91 -20.81 -16.20
N GLU A 174 -11.69 -19.89 -15.61
CA GLU A 174 -12.96 -20.16 -14.94
C GLU A 174 -14.13 -19.88 -15.90
#